data_4b36f8021528c84392d2c73554e2127e
#
_entry.id   4b36f8021528c84392d2c73554e2127e
#
_cell.length_a   1.000
_cell.length_b   1.000
_cell.length_c   1.000
_cell.angle_alpha   90.00
_cell.angle_beta   90.00
_cell.angle_gamma   90.00
#
_symmetry.space_group_name_H-M   'P 1'
#
loop_
_entity.id
_entity.type
_entity.pdbx_description
1 polymer ?
#
loop_
_entity_poly.entity_id
_entity_poly.type
_entity_poly.pdbx_seq_one_letter_code
_entity_poly.pdbx_strand_id
1 'polypeptide(L)'
;MKKYAINILVILFLLTPFTLFANGCHANNDTIKVLAIGNSFSQDAVEQYLHELGEAEGITMIIGNMFIGGCSLERHVQNIRNNAPAYAYRKVEKDGEKTETRSMTIEKALADEKWDYISVQQASPLSGIYDKIGRAHV
;
A
#
# COMPACT_ATOMS: atom_id res chain seq x y z
N MET A 1 16.76 47.96 48.81
CA MET A 1 17.15 46.61 48.36
C MET A 1 15.94 45.70 48.03
N LYS A 2 14.82 46.22 47.51
CA LYS A 2 13.62 45.40 47.15
C LYS A 2 13.27 45.35 45.65
N LYS A 3 14.04 46.01 44.79
CA LYS A 3 13.73 46.11 43.36
C LYS A 3 14.42 45.03 42.48
N TYR A 4 15.39 44.29 43.00
CA TYR A 4 16.12 43.29 42.19
C TYR A 4 15.58 41.86 42.36
N ALA A 5 14.79 41.58 43.39
CA ALA A 5 14.25 40.23 43.64
C ALA A 5 13.14 39.82 42.63
N ILE A 6 12.40 40.82 42.11
CA ILE A 6 11.28 40.53 41.17
C ILE A 6 11.80 40.20 39.76
N ASN A 7 12.91 40.79 39.35
CA ASN A 7 13.45 40.58 38.02
C ASN A 7 14.13 39.20 37.87
N ILE A 8 14.65 38.61 38.95
CA ILE A 8 15.27 37.28 38.91
C ILE A 8 14.21 36.17 38.80
N LEU A 9 13.03 36.38 39.40
CA LEU A 9 11.95 35.39 39.35
C LEU A 9 11.31 35.28 37.95
N VAL A 10 11.22 36.41 37.22
CA VAL A 10 10.68 36.43 35.86
C VAL A 10 11.63 35.81 34.86
N ILE A 11 12.94 35.94 35.02
CA ILE A 11 13.94 35.37 34.14
C ILE A 11 14.05 33.84 34.33
N LEU A 12 13.83 33.35 35.54
CA LEU A 12 13.87 31.92 35.83
C LEU A 12 12.69 31.14 35.21
N PHE A 13 11.56 31.81 34.97
CA PHE A 13 10.37 31.20 34.36
C PHE A 13 10.47 31.10 32.83
N LEU A 14 11.37 31.86 32.20
CA LEU A 14 11.59 31.82 30.74
C LEU A 14 12.62 30.77 30.30
N LEU A 15 13.27 30.06 31.23
CA LEU A 15 14.27 29.06 30.98
C LEU A 15 13.78 27.61 31.21
N THR A 16 12.46 27.38 31.33
CA THR A 16 11.93 26.03 31.28
C THR A 16 12.09 25.54 29.85
N PRO A 17 12.86 24.46 29.58
CA PRO A 17 12.89 23.90 28.26
C PRO A 17 11.47 23.40 27.96
N PHE A 18 10.87 23.96 26.93
CA PHE A 18 9.67 23.43 26.32
C PHE A 18 10.06 22.07 25.74
N THR A 19 9.97 21.02 26.55
CA THR A 19 10.10 19.67 26.08
C THR A 19 8.91 19.40 25.16
N LEU A 20 9.13 19.59 23.86
CA LEU A 20 8.28 19.01 22.84
C LEU A 20 8.22 17.51 23.14
N PHE A 21 7.13 17.04 23.71
CA PHE A 21 6.77 15.64 23.62
C PHE A 21 6.54 15.37 22.14
N ALA A 22 7.62 15.09 21.40
CA ALA A 22 7.51 14.30 20.21
C ALA A 22 6.95 12.95 20.69
N ASN A 23 5.62 12.78 20.61
CA ASN A 23 5.04 11.48 20.64
C ASN A 23 5.75 10.71 19.51
N GLY A 24 6.76 9.93 19.89
CA GLY A 24 7.37 8.98 18.99
C GLY A 24 6.22 8.10 18.50
N CYS A 25 5.83 8.32 17.26
CA CYS A 25 5.11 7.32 16.52
C CYS A 25 5.98 6.08 16.66
N HIS A 26 5.54 5.08 17.43
CA HIS A 26 6.13 3.76 17.37
C HIS A 26 6.00 3.37 15.90
N ALA A 27 7.10 3.48 15.17
CA ALA A 27 7.21 2.85 13.88
C ALA A 27 6.99 1.36 14.16
N ASN A 28 5.77 0.90 13.92
CA ASN A 28 5.48 -0.51 13.85
C ASN A 28 6.35 -0.99 12.68
N ASN A 29 7.39 -1.76 12.98
CA ASN A 29 8.35 -2.26 11.99
C ASN A 29 7.70 -3.33 11.08
N ASP A 30 6.39 -3.47 11.13
CA ASP A 30 5.64 -4.42 10.35
C ASP A 30 5.52 -3.89 8.92
N THR A 31 6.11 -4.63 7.98
CA THR A 31 5.97 -4.34 6.55
C THR A 31 4.58 -4.74 6.09
N ILE A 32 3.81 -3.80 5.55
CA ILE A 32 2.51 -4.06 4.95
C ILE A 32 2.70 -4.60 3.53
N LYS A 33 2.07 -5.74 3.22
CA LYS A 33 2.17 -6.43 1.94
C LYS A 33 0.82 -6.42 1.22
N VAL A 34 0.79 -5.81 0.05
CA VAL A 34 -0.43 -5.61 -0.75
C VAL A 34 -0.28 -6.28 -2.11
N LEU A 35 -1.23 -7.15 -2.46
CA LEU A 35 -1.34 -7.73 -3.80
C LEU A 35 -2.56 -7.18 -4.53
N ALA A 36 -2.36 -6.54 -5.67
CA ALA A 36 -3.43 -6.19 -6.59
C ALA A 36 -3.53 -7.21 -7.72
N ILE A 37 -4.73 -7.67 -8.02
CA ILE A 37 -5.03 -8.51 -9.19
C ILE A 37 -5.95 -7.69 -10.09
N GLY A 38 -5.38 -7.08 -11.15
CA GLY A 38 -6.13 -6.05 -11.84
C GLY A 38 -5.68 -5.74 -13.27
N ASN A 39 -5.88 -4.50 -13.63
CA ASN A 39 -5.70 -3.94 -14.96
C ASN A 39 -5.00 -2.57 -14.87
N SER A 40 -5.18 -1.67 -15.86
CA SER A 40 -4.54 -0.35 -15.85
C SER A 40 -4.85 0.49 -14.62
N PHE A 41 -6.02 0.33 -14.00
CA PHE A 41 -6.34 1.06 -12.77
C PHE A 41 -5.52 0.58 -11.57
N SER A 42 -5.23 -0.73 -11.46
CA SER A 42 -4.33 -1.20 -10.40
C SER A 42 -2.90 -0.72 -10.61
N GLN A 43 -2.48 -0.54 -11.85
CA GLN A 43 -1.18 0.05 -12.15
C GLN A 43 -1.09 1.48 -11.59
N ASP A 44 -2.07 2.31 -11.89
CA ASP A 44 -2.07 3.70 -11.43
C ASP A 44 -2.26 3.79 -9.90
N ALA A 45 -3.17 2.98 -9.33
CA ALA A 45 -3.53 3.09 -7.92
C ALA A 45 -2.45 2.55 -6.98
N VAL A 46 -1.84 1.40 -7.28
CA VAL A 46 -0.97 0.71 -6.32
C VAL A 46 0.50 0.70 -6.74
N GLU A 47 0.78 0.59 -8.04
CA GLU A 47 2.16 0.41 -8.54
C GLU A 47 2.93 1.73 -8.60
N GLN A 48 2.24 2.85 -8.90
CA GLN A 48 2.90 4.14 -9.10
C GLN A 48 3.10 4.93 -7.82
N TYR A 49 2.12 4.93 -6.92
CA TYR A 49 2.10 5.90 -5.83
C TYR A 49 1.98 5.31 -4.43
N LEU A 50 1.48 4.08 -4.27
CA LEU A 50 1.15 3.56 -2.95
C LEU A 50 2.39 3.38 -2.06
N HIS A 51 3.52 2.97 -2.65
CA HIS A 51 4.78 2.79 -1.93
C HIS A 51 5.28 4.13 -1.38
N GLU A 52 5.36 5.15 -2.23
CA GLU A 52 5.83 6.49 -1.87
C GLU A 52 4.91 7.18 -0.85
N LEU A 53 3.60 6.96 -0.95
CA LEU A 53 2.64 7.43 0.05
C LEU A 53 2.83 6.74 1.40
N GLY A 54 3.07 5.43 1.39
CA GLY A 54 3.40 4.68 2.60
C GLY A 54 4.68 5.18 3.25
N GLU A 55 5.73 5.37 2.46
CA GLU A 55 7.02 5.88 2.93
C GLU A 55 6.88 7.28 3.56
N ALA A 56 6.09 8.17 2.97
CA ALA A 56 5.82 9.51 3.51
C ALA A 56 5.14 9.47 4.89
N GLU A 57 4.36 8.42 5.18
CA GLU A 57 3.72 8.16 6.48
C GLU A 57 4.58 7.27 7.41
N GLY A 58 5.80 6.94 7.00
CA GLY A 58 6.69 6.06 7.78
C GLY A 58 6.28 4.59 7.77
N ILE A 59 5.50 4.16 6.78
CA ILE A 59 5.03 2.78 6.61
C ILE A 59 5.87 2.09 5.54
N THR A 60 6.53 0.98 5.90
CA THR A 60 7.24 0.14 4.94
C THR A 60 6.26 -0.76 4.20
N MET A 61 6.33 -0.81 2.87
CA MET A 61 5.41 -1.59 2.05
C MET A 61 6.14 -2.50 1.06
N ILE A 62 5.52 -3.65 0.74
CA ILE A 62 5.80 -4.47 -0.44
C ILE A 62 4.51 -4.51 -1.25
N ILE A 63 4.60 -4.24 -2.54
CA ILE A 63 3.44 -4.18 -3.41
C ILE A 63 3.63 -5.14 -4.57
N GLY A 64 2.68 -6.06 -4.76
CA GLY A 64 2.57 -6.90 -5.94
C GLY A 64 1.40 -6.45 -6.82
N ASN A 65 1.59 -6.40 -8.13
CA ASN A 65 0.52 -6.13 -9.09
C ASN A 65 0.49 -7.22 -10.17
N MET A 66 -0.56 -8.02 -10.17
CA MET A 66 -0.86 -9.02 -11.21
C MET A 66 -1.63 -8.34 -12.34
N PHE A 67 -0.90 -7.86 -13.34
CA PHE A 67 -1.40 -6.97 -14.39
C PHE A 67 -1.80 -7.71 -15.67
N ILE A 68 -3.02 -7.44 -16.16
CA ILE A 68 -3.44 -7.67 -17.53
C ILE A 68 -4.28 -6.47 -17.98
N GLY A 69 -3.88 -5.78 -19.06
CA GLY A 69 -4.63 -4.63 -19.59
C GLY A 69 -6.10 -4.96 -19.89
N GLY A 70 -7.03 -4.15 -19.36
CA GLY A 70 -8.48 -4.29 -19.58
C GLY A 70 -9.09 -5.59 -19.03
N CYS A 71 -8.42 -6.30 -18.11
CA CYS A 71 -8.89 -7.57 -17.59
C CYS A 71 -10.16 -7.42 -16.76
N SER A 72 -11.16 -8.26 -17.03
CA SER A 72 -12.41 -8.35 -16.27
C SER A 72 -12.30 -9.37 -15.13
N LEU A 73 -13.18 -9.26 -14.12
CA LEU A 73 -13.30 -10.24 -13.04
C LEU A 73 -13.53 -11.66 -13.58
N GLU A 74 -14.37 -11.81 -14.59
CA GLU A 74 -14.63 -13.11 -15.23
C GLU A 74 -13.35 -13.73 -15.81
N ARG A 75 -12.52 -12.92 -16.48
CA ARG A 75 -11.23 -13.37 -17.01
C ARG A 75 -10.25 -13.72 -15.89
N HIS A 76 -10.22 -12.98 -14.79
CA HIS A 76 -9.42 -13.36 -13.62
C HIS A 76 -9.84 -14.73 -13.08
N VAL A 77 -11.15 -14.99 -12.93
CA VAL A 77 -11.68 -16.28 -12.48
C VAL A 77 -11.29 -17.41 -13.44
N GLN A 78 -11.38 -17.20 -14.75
CA GLN A 78 -10.95 -18.18 -15.75
C GLN A 78 -9.45 -18.48 -15.64
N ASN A 79 -8.63 -17.45 -15.47
CA ASN A 79 -7.18 -17.61 -15.33
C ASN A 79 -6.81 -18.37 -14.03
N ILE A 80 -7.52 -18.15 -12.93
CA ILE A 80 -7.35 -18.91 -11.69
C ILE A 80 -7.68 -20.38 -11.91
N ARG A 81 -8.86 -20.67 -12.48
CA ARG A 81 -9.32 -22.06 -12.71
C ARG A 81 -8.37 -22.86 -13.61
N ASN A 82 -7.75 -22.19 -14.57
CA ASN A 82 -6.86 -22.81 -15.55
C ASN A 82 -5.38 -22.71 -15.14
N ASN A 83 -5.07 -22.13 -14.00
CA ASN A 83 -3.72 -21.77 -13.57
C ASN A 83 -2.90 -21.11 -14.70
N ALA A 84 -3.54 -20.18 -15.43
CA ALA A 84 -3.00 -19.61 -16.64
C ALA A 84 -1.82 -18.64 -16.35
N PRO A 85 -0.65 -18.82 -17.01
CA PRO A 85 0.49 -17.92 -16.86
C PRO A 85 0.30 -16.66 -17.73
N ALA A 86 -0.75 -15.89 -17.43
CA ALA A 86 -1.24 -14.81 -18.29
C ALA A 86 -0.84 -13.39 -17.82
N TYR A 87 -0.23 -13.27 -16.64
CA TYR A 87 0.01 -11.99 -16.00
C TYR A 87 1.43 -11.48 -16.19
N ALA A 88 1.57 -10.15 -16.28
CA ALA A 88 2.79 -9.48 -15.90
C ALA A 88 2.70 -9.21 -14.39
N TYR A 89 3.59 -9.84 -13.62
CA TYR A 89 3.71 -9.61 -12.19
C TYR A 89 4.75 -8.54 -11.94
N ARG A 90 4.32 -7.41 -11.43
CA ARG A 90 5.14 -6.26 -11.12
C ARG A 90 5.22 -6.11 -9.63
N LYS A 91 6.43 -6.06 -9.10
CA LYS A 91 6.66 -5.98 -7.66
C LYS A 91 7.44 -4.72 -7.32
N VAL A 92 7.02 -4.03 -6.26
CA VAL A 92 7.76 -2.95 -5.63
C VAL A 92 8.24 -3.47 -4.29
N GLU A 93 9.54 -3.56 -4.12
CA GLU A 93 10.18 -4.03 -2.89
C GLU A 93 10.21 -2.94 -1.82
N LYS A 94 10.64 -3.28 -0.62
CA LYS A 94 10.71 -2.38 0.55
C LYS A 94 11.48 -1.08 0.30
N ASP A 95 12.49 -1.14 -0.54
CA ASP A 95 13.37 -0.02 -0.91
C ASP A 95 12.89 0.75 -2.14
N GLY A 96 11.69 0.38 -2.66
CA GLY A 96 11.12 0.99 -3.85
C GLY A 96 11.64 0.42 -5.17
N GLU A 97 12.54 -0.59 -5.16
CA GLU A 97 12.97 -1.24 -6.38
C GLU A 97 11.79 -1.91 -7.08
N LYS A 98 11.66 -1.65 -8.41
CA LYS A 98 10.56 -2.16 -9.23
C LYS A 98 11.07 -3.27 -10.17
N THR A 99 10.42 -4.43 -10.08
CA THR A 99 10.71 -5.59 -10.92
C THR A 99 9.48 -6.04 -11.71
N GLU A 100 9.68 -6.69 -12.88
CA GLU A 100 8.61 -7.29 -13.66
C GLU A 100 8.95 -8.73 -14.03
N THR A 101 8.08 -9.66 -13.70
CA THR A 101 8.12 -11.06 -14.12
C THR A 101 6.93 -11.38 -15.01
N ARG A 102 7.19 -11.82 -16.25
CA ARG A 102 6.13 -12.20 -17.20
C ARG A 102 5.71 -13.65 -17.05
N SER A 103 4.56 -13.98 -17.64
CA SER A 103 4.00 -15.32 -17.61
C SER A 103 3.80 -15.88 -16.19
N MET A 104 3.39 -15.00 -15.27
CA MET A 104 3.09 -15.35 -13.89
C MET A 104 1.67 -15.92 -13.77
N THR A 105 1.48 -16.91 -12.90
CA THR A 105 0.15 -17.36 -12.48
C THR A 105 -0.24 -16.71 -11.17
N ILE A 106 -1.56 -16.60 -10.91
CA ILE A 106 -2.05 -16.05 -9.63
C ILE A 106 -1.58 -16.92 -8.46
N GLU A 107 -1.58 -18.23 -8.61
CA GLU A 107 -1.11 -19.17 -7.58
C GLU A 107 0.33 -18.87 -7.15
N LYS A 108 1.24 -18.66 -8.11
CA LYS A 108 2.63 -18.32 -7.80
C LYS A 108 2.77 -16.97 -7.12
N ALA A 109 2.00 -15.96 -7.55
CA ALA A 109 2.04 -14.64 -6.94
C ALA A 109 1.49 -14.66 -5.51
N LEU A 110 0.44 -15.47 -5.24
CA LEU A 110 -0.08 -15.66 -3.90
C LEU A 110 0.93 -16.35 -2.97
N ALA A 111 1.79 -17.21 -3.51
CA ALA A 111 2.83 -17.91 -2.75
C ALA A 111 4.13 -17.10 -2.59
N ASP A 112 4.30 -15.99 -3.33
CA ASP A 112 5.52 -15.17 -3.30
C ASP A 112 5.73 -14.45 -1.96
N GLU A 113 4.64 -13.97 -1.37
CA GLU A 113 4.65 -13.27 -0.10
C GLU A 113 3.48 -13.71 0.79
N LYS A 114 3.61 -13.46 2.09
CA LYS A 114 2.45 -13.54 3.00
C LYS A 114 1.70 -12.21 2.93
N TRP A 115 0.79 -12.09 1.97
CA TRP A 115 0.02 -10.88 1.71
C TRP A 115 -0.92 -10.54 2.86
N ASP A 116 -0.91 -9.27 3.29
CA ASP A 116 -1.85 -8.75 4.29
C ASP A 116 -3.16 -8.32 3.64
N TYR A 117 -3.08 -7.77 2.42
CA TYR A 117 -4.23 -7.30 1.65
C TYR A 117 -4.17 -7.81 0.22
N ILE A 118 -5.31 -8.27 -0.28
CA ILE A 118 -5.48 -8.67 -1.67
C ILE A 118 -6.67 -7.93 -2.25
N SER A 119 -6.47 -7.24 -3.38
CA SER A 119 -7.54 -6.58 -4.12
C SER A 119 -7.74 -7.23 -5.48
N VAL A 120 -9.00 -7.24 -5.95
CA VAL A 120 -9.35 -7.73 -7.29
C VAL A 120 -10.16 -6.65 -7.99
N GLN A 121 -9.84 -6.36 -9.26
CA GLN A 121 -10.39 -5.23 -9.97
C GLN A 121 -11.18 -5.62 -11.22
N GLN A 122 -12.36 -5.00 -11.38
CA GLN A 122 -13.17 -5.12 -12.59
C GLN A 122 -12.64 -4.22 -13.70
N ALA A 123 -12.85 -4.63 -14.96
CA ALA A 123 -12.63 -3.77 -16.10
C ALA A 123 -13.61 -2.58 -16.10
N SER A 124 -13.12 -1.40 -16.41
CA SER A 124 -13.89 -0.14 -16.37
C SER A 124 -15.23 -0.19 -17.11
N PRO A 125 -15.37 -0.72 -18.34
CA PRO A 125 -16.65 -0.79 -19.02
C PRO A 125 -17.70 -1.67 -18.33
N LEU A 126 -17.27 -2.53 -17.40
CA LEU A 126 -18.14 -3.48 -16.68
C LEU A 126 -18.39 -3.05 -15.24
N SER A 127 -17.68 -2.06 -14.72
CA SER A 127 -17.75 -1.65 -13.32
C SER A 127 -19.08 -0.99 -12.92
N GLY A 128 -19.83 -0.44 -13.90
CA GLY A 128 -21.17 0.12 -13.69
C GLY A 128 -22.33 -0.87 -13.90
N ILE A 129 -22.03 -2.12 -14.27
CA ILE A 129 -23.04 -3.13 -14.55
C ILE A 129 -23.20 -4.03 -13.34
N TYR A 130 -24.32 -3.89 -12.61
CA TYR A 130 -24.58 -4.59 -11.35
C TYR A 130 -24.33 -6.12 -11.42
N ASP A 131 -24.81 -6.78 -12.46
CA ASP A 131 -24.62 -8.24 -12.65
C ASP A 131 -23.17 -8.65 -12.98
N LYS A 132 -22.31 -7.67 -13.30
CA LYS A 132 -20.89 -7.88 -13.64
C LYS A 132 -19.92 -7.43 -12.55
N ILE A 133 -20.39 -6.78 -11.49
CA ILE A 133 -19.56 -6.33 -10.36
C ILE A 133 -19.28 -7.47 -9.37
N GLY A 134 -19.41 -8.70 -9.79
CA GLY A 134 -19.07 -9.82 -8.95
C GLY A 134 -20.11 -10.07 -7.83
N ARG A 135 -20.92 -11.07 -8.00
CA ARG A 135 -21.54 -11.72 -6.85
C ARG A 135 -20.42 -12.52 -6.18
N ALA A 136 -19.84 -11.99 -5.10
CA ALA A 136 -19.16 -12.82 -4.14
C ALA A 136 -20.25 -13.72 -3.53
N HIS A 137 -20.56 -14.81 -4.17
CA HIS A 137 -21.34 -15.87 -3.54
C HIS A 137 -20.37 -16.66 -2.68
N VAL A 138 -20.49 -16.42 -1.40
CA VAL A 138 -20.04 -17.32 -0.36
C VAL A 138 -20.84 -18.62 -0.47
#